data_c30322327d1a5f4dcb32eeb6bae3d2d4
#
_entry.id   c30322327d1a5f4dcb32eeb6bae3d2d4
#
_cell.length_a   1.000
_cell.length_b   1.000
_cell.length_c   1.000
_cell.angle_alpha   90.00
_cell.angle_beta   90.00
_cell.angle_gamma   90.00
#
_symmetry.space_group_name_H-M   'P 1'
#
loop_
_entity.id
_entity.type
_entity.pdbx_description
1 polymer ?
#
loop_
_entity_poly.entity_id
_entity_poly.type
_entity_poly.pdbx_seq_one_letter_code
_entity_poly.pdbx_strand_id
1 'polypeptide(L)'
;MTTTTRRFLGLLGTGIVAAALAPTIASAQTKSGAGKNKVVFQMSDNDPARWNLALNNMRNVQVDLGDDEVELELVAYGPGIGMLKGDSPVAKGVAEALKTGAKVVACENTMKGQKLGYTDMLPNIGYAPSGVVELMRKQQQGYAYIRP
;
A
#
# COMPACT_ATOMS: atom_id res chain seq x y z
N MET A 1 -27.62 3.10 -92.38
CA MET A 1 -26.28 2.85 -92.98
C MET A 1 -25.25 3.15 -91.87
N THR A 2 -24.35 2.22 -91.70
CA THR A 2 -23.08 2.22 -90.97
C THR A 2 -23.11 2.44 -89.44
N THR A 3 -23.07 1.33 -88.86
CA THR A 3 -22.67 0.96 -87.50
C THR A 3 -21.26 1.43 -87.15
N THR A 4 -21.05 2.03 -85.99
CA THR A 4 -19.72 2.09 -85.42
C THR A 4 -19.79 1.77 -83.90
N THR A 5 -19.33 0.57 -83.59
CA THR A 5 -19.15 0.02 -82.27
C THR A 5 -17.94 0.69 -81.58
N ARG A 6 -18.13 1.30 -80.44
CA ARG A 6 -17.00 1.70 -79.58
C ARG A 6 -17.05 0.92 -78.29
N ARG A 7 -16.10 0.02 -78.14
CA ARG A 7 -15.77 -0.69 -76.92
C ARG A 7 -15.17 0.31 -75.95
N PHE A 8 -15.77 0.48 -74.74
CA PHE A 8 -15.13 1.13 -73.64
C PHE A 8 -14.65 0.05 -72.71
N LEU A 9 -13.34 0.06 -72.52
CA LEU A 9 -12.55 -0.76 -71.58
C LEU A 9 -12.81 -0.27 -70.13
N GLY A 10 -13.37 -1.14 -69.29
CA GLY A 10 -13.57 -0.84 -67.90
C GLY A 10 -12.27 -0.93 -67.15
N LEU A 11 -11.94 0.17 -66.44
CA LEU A 11 -10.82 0.24 -65.52
C LEU A 11 -11.30 -0.25 -64.15
N LEU A 12 -10.77 -1.35 -63.69
CA LEU A 12 -10.95 -1.88 -62.35
C LEU A 12 -10.21 -0.98 -61.34
N GLY A 13 -10.94 -0.18 -60.62
CA GLY A 13 -10.42 0.56 -59.48
C GLY A 13 -10.28 -0.35 -58.26
N THR A 14 -9.05 -0.69 -57.91
CA THR A 14 -8.72 -1.42 -56.69
C THR A 14 -8.81 -0.42 -55.49
N GLY A 15 -9.90 -0.51 -54.75
CA GLY A 15 -10.04 0.23 -53.49
C GLY A 15 -9.16 -0.39 -52.40
N ILE A 16 -8.12 0.32 -52.00
CA ILE A 16 -7.33 -0.03 -50.83
C ILE A 16 -8.11 0.38 -49.59
N VAL A 17 -8.69 -0.60 -48.88
CA VAL A 17 -9.25 -0.39 -47.53
C VAL A 17 -8.09 -0.32 -46.57
N ALA A 18 -7.71 0.88 -46.14
CA ALA A 18 -6.77 1.08 -45.04
C ALA A 18 -7.49 0.75 -43.72
N ALA A 19 -7.29 -0.45 -43.22
CA ALA A 19 -7.70 -0.81 -41.87
C ALA A 19 -6.80 -0.07 -40.86
N ALA A 20 -7.34 0.96 -40.24
CA ALA A 20 -6.69 1.64 -39.11
C ALA A 20 -6.66 0.68 -37.91
N LEU A 21 -5.50 0.09 -37.63
CA LEU A 21 -5.21 -0.60 -36.41
C LEU A 21 -5.06 0.43 -35.30
N ALA A 22 -6.15 0.68 -34.53
CA ALA A 22 -6.05 1.41 -33.27
C ALA A 22 -5.29 0.56 -32.27
N PRO A 23 -4.23 1.09 -31.62
CA PRO A 23 -3.59 0.37 -30.53
C PRO A 23 -4.56 0.28 -29.36
N THR A 24 -5.10 -0.88 -29.10
CA THR A 24 -5.74 -1.20 -27.82
C THR A 24 -4.67 -1.18 -26.76
N ILE A 25 -4.63 -0.11 -25.96
CA ILE A 25 -3.86 -0.08 -24.72
C ILE A 25 -4.58 -1.03 -23.77
N ALA A 26 -4.19 -2.29 -23.81
CA ALA A 26 -4.56 -3.24 -22.78
C ALA A 26 -3.90 -2.75 -21.48
N SER A 27 -4.71 -2.14 -20.60
CA SER A 27 -4.30 -1.94 -19.21
C SER A 27 -4.04 -3.32 -18.63
N ALA A 28 -2.77 -3.72 -18.62
CA ALA A 28 -2.33 -4.88 -17.89
C ALA A 28 -2.54 -4.59 -16.40
N GLN A 29 -3.71 -4.93 -15.89
CA GLN A 29 -3.87 -5.18 -14.48
C GLN A 29 -3.00 -6.39 -14.17
N THR A 30 -1.78 -6.14 -13.75
CA THR A 30 -0.93 -7.13 -13.12
C THR A 30 -1.68 -7.63 -11.89
N LYS A 31 -2.36 -8.79 -12.03
CA LYS A 31 -2.71 -9.59 -10.88
C LYS A 31 -1.38 -9.91 -10.21
N SER A 32 -1.12 -9.24 -9.08
CA SER A 32 0.01 -9.54 -8.23
C SER A 32 -0.05 -11.03 -7.90
N GLY A 33 0.92 -11.78 -8.38
CA GLY A 33 0.94 -13.22 -8.20
C GLY A 33 1.15 -13.59 -6.74
N ALA A 34 0.28 -14.47 -6.24
CA ALA A 34 0.50 -15.46 -5.16
C ALA A 34 1.24 -15.03 -3.87
N GLY A 35 1.19 -13.77 -3.46
CA GLY A 35 1.71 -13.32 -2.16
C GLY A 35 0.74 -12.33 -1.52
N LYS A 36 0.66 -12.32 -0.18
CA LYS A 36 -0.14 -11.33 0.54
C LYS A 36 0.28 -9.91 0.18
N ASN A 37 -0.67 -9.00 0.14
CA ASN A 37 -0.38 -7.57 0.05
C ASN A 37 0.37 -7.13 1.31
N LYS A 38 1.40 -6.31 1.16
CA LYS A 38 2.28 -5.91 2.26
C LYS A 38 2.29 -4.41 2.41
N VAL A 39 1.97 -3.91 3.59
CA VAL A 39 1.95 -2.47 3.86
C VAL A 39 2.64 -2.18 5.18
N VAL A 40 3.54 -1.18 5.17
CA VAL A 40 4.15 -0.65 6.37
C VAL A 40 3.76 0.81 6.56
N PHE A 41 3.26 1.11 7.75
CA PHE A 41 2.87 2.46 8.17
C PHE A 41 3.96 3.07 9.03
N GLN A 42 4.34 4.31 8.72
CA GLN A 42 5.20 5.11 9.59
C GLN A 42 4.37 5.95 10.56
N MET A 43 4.76 5.99 11.83
CA MET A 43 4.25 6.95 12.80
C MET A 43 5.40 7.63 13.53
N SER A 44 5.61 8.92 13.23
CA SER A 44 6.62 9.76 13.87
C SER A 44 6.06 11.03 14.51
N ASP A 45 4.76 11.27 14.37
CA ASP A 45 4.10 12.47 14.88
C ASP A 45 3.49 12.22 16.27
N ASN A 46 3.63 13.18 17.17
CA ASN A 46 2.96 13.15 18.49
C ASN A 46 1.59 13.81 18.39
N ASP A 47 0.68 13.17 17.64
CA ASP A 47 -0.65 13.69 17.38
C ASP A 47 -1.69 12.56 17.41
N PRO A 48 -2.58 12.54 18.42
CA PRO A 48 -3.64 11.54 18.52
C PRO A 48 -4.57 11.47 17.31
N ALA A 49 -4.78 12.57 16.58
CA ALA A 49 -5.59 12.55 15.37
C ALA A 49 -4.89 11.75 14.26
N ARG A 50 -3.57 11.91 14.09
CA ARG A 50 -2.77 11.11 13.15
C ARG A 50 -2.66 9.66 13.57
N TRP A 51 -2.59 9.37 14.87
CA TRP A 51 -2.61 7.98 15.36
C TRP A 51 -3.91 7.27 15.01
N ASN A 52 -5.06 7.94 15.24
CA ASN A 52 -6.37 7.42 14.83
C ASN A 52 -6.47 7.24 13.31
N LEU A 53 -5.95 8.20 12.52
CA LEU A 53 -5.94 8.10 11.07
C LEU A 53 -5.14 6.88 10.61
N ALA A 54 -3.96 6.63 11.19
CA ALA A 54 -3.15 5.45 10.87
C ALA A 54 -3.91 4.14 11.16
N LEU A 55 -4.51 4.02 12.33
CA LEU A 55 -5.30 2.83 12.72
C LEU A 55 -6.51 2.63 11.81
N ASN A 56 -7.22 3.71 11.45
CA ASN A 56 -8.33 3.64 10.51
C ASN A 56 -7.88 3.21 9.10
N ASN A 57 -6.74 3.72 8.64
CA ASN A 57 -6.18 3.33 7.34
C ASN A 57 -5.79 1.84 7.33
N MET A 58 -5.17 1.35 8.39
CA MET A 58 -4.86 -0.08 8.54
C MET A 58 -6.14 -0.93 8.47
N ARG A 59 -7.17 -0.54 9.21
CA ARG A 59 -8.47 -1.23 9.18
C ARG A 59 -9.11 -1.20 7.80
N ASN A 60 -9.07 -0.07 7.09
CA ASN A 60 -9.62 0.05 5.75
C ASN A 60 -8.93 -0.91 4.78
N VAL A 61 -7.60 -1.02 4.85
CA VAL A 61 -6.85 -1.99 4.04
C VAL A 61 -7.30 -3.43 4.32
N GLN A 62 -7.52 -3.78 5.58
CA GLN A 62 -8.00 -5.11 5.97
C GLN A 62 -9.44 -5.36 5.50
N VAL A 63 -10.32 -4.36 5.62
CA VAL A 63 -11.71 -4.48 5.15
C VAL A 63 -11.79 -4.67 3.63
N ASP A 64 -10.97 -3.93 2.88
CA ASP A 64 -11.00 -3.97 1.41
C ASP A 64 -10.34 -5.22 0.83
N LEU A 65 -9.26 -5.72 1.46
CA LEU A 65 -8.46 -6.82 0.92
C LEU A 65 -8.71 -8.16 1.62
N GLY A 66 -9.21 -8.14 2.85
CA GLY A 66 -9.32 -9.29 3.73
C GLY A 66 -8.12 -9.41 4.69
N ASP A 67 -8.38 -9.77 5.96
CA ASP A 67 -7.34 -9.87 6.99
C ASP A 67 -6.27 -10.91 6.64
N ASP A 68 -6.67 -12.00 5.99
CA ASP A 68 -5.77 -13.09 5.58
C ASP A 68 -4.95 -12.76 4.32
N GLU A 69 -5.34 -11.73 3.56
CA GLU A 69 -4.73 -11.35 2.28
C GLU A 69 -3.73 -10.20 2.40
N VAL A 70 -3.52 -9.70 3.63
CA VAL A 70 -2.66 -8.55 3.87
C VAL A 70 -1.74 -8.77 5.07
N GLU A 71 -0.49 -8.31 4.94
CA GLU A 71 0.46 -8.17 6.03
C GLU A 71 0.61 -6.68 6.36
N LEU A 72 0.19 -6.28 7.54
CA LEU A 72 0.29 -4.90 8.02
C LEU A 72 1.32 -4.78 9.13
N GLU A 73 2.14 -3.74 9.04
CA GLU A 73 3.01 -3.34 10.13
C GLU A 73 2.94 -1.82 10.33
N LEU A 74 2.86 -1.38 11.59
CA LEU A 74 3.01 0.02 11.98
C LEU A 74 4.29 0.16 12.79
N VAL A 75 5.15 1.09 12.40
CA VAL A 75 6.42 1.39 13.09
C VAL A 75 6.35 2.79 13.69
N ALA A 76 6.38 2.86 15.03
CA ALA A 76 6.38 4.12 15.76
C ALA A 76 7.77 4.46 16.29
N TYR A 77 8.23 5.68 16.05
CA TYR A 77 9.52 6.19 16.49
C TYR A 77 9.49 7.71 16.70
N GLY A 78 10.56 8.27 17.29
CA GLY A 78 10.62 9.68 17.59
C GLY A 78 9.42 10.13 18.45
N PRO A 79 8.84 11.29 18.18
CA PRO A 79 7.64 11.75 18.92
C PRO A 79 6.44 10.80 18.81
N GLY A 80 6.33 10.03 17.73
CA GLY A 80 5.25 9.07 17.51
C GLY A 80 5.24 7.88 18.47
N ILE A 81 6.33 7.65 19.22
CA ILE A 81 6.40 6.59 20.22
C ILE A 81 5.30 6.73 21.30
N GLY A 82 4.81 7.95 21.51
CA GLY A 82 3.69 8.23 22.40
C GLY A 82 2.42 7.45 22.10
N MET A 83 2.21 7.07 20.83
CA MET A 83 1.10 6.21 20.41
C MET A 83 1.09 4.87 21.14
N LEU A 84 2.27 4.35 21.50
CA LEU A 84 2.46 2.99 22.00
C LEU A 84 2.75 2.95 23.52
N LYS A 85 2.69 4.08 24.22
CA LYS A 85 2.83 4.11 25.67
C LYS A 85 1.58 3.56 26.36
N GLY A 86 1.75 3.04 27.57
CA GLY A 86 0.66 2.45 28.37
C GLY A 86 -0.51 3.40 28.66
N ASP A 87 -0.25 4.72 28.67
CA ASP A 87 -1.24 5.79 28.85
C ASP A 87 -1.80 6.36 27.52
N SER A 88 -1.53 5.71 26.39
CA SER A 88 -1.94 6.17 25.07
C SER A 88 -3.47 6.26 24.94
N PRO A 89 -4.02 7.39 24.45
CA PRO A 89 -5.46 7.51 24.21
C PRO A 89 -5.99 6.59 23.11
N VAL A 90 -5.10 6.00 22.29
CA VAL A 90 -5.45 5.06 21.21
C VAL A 90 -5.13 3.60 21.55
N ALA A 91 -4.81 3.31 22.82
CA ALA A 91 -4.45 1.95 23.27
C ALA A 91 -5.44 0.86 22.82
N LYS A 92 -6.75 1.17 22.88
CA LYS A 92 -7.80 0.26 22.42
C LYS A 92 -7.69 -0.04 20.92
N GLY A 93 -7.46 0.99 20.09
CA GLY A 93 -7.31 0.83 18.64
C GLY A 93 -6.06 0.03 18.27
N VAL A 94 -4.96 0.23 19.02
CA VAL A 94 -3.75 -0.60 18.86
C VAL A 94 -4.03 -2.06 19.19
N ALA A 95 -4.74 -2.33 20.29
CA ALA A 95 -5.11 -3.69 20.68
C ALA A 95 -6.02 -4.36 19.64
N GLU A 96 -6.93 -3.63 19.02
CA GLU A 96 -7.79 -4.13 17.94
C GLU A 96 -6.96 -4.46 16.69
N ALA A 97 -6.01 -3.60 16.28
CA ALA A 97 -5.12 -3.87 15.17
C ALA A 97 -4.28 -5.13 15.40
N LEU A 98 -3.76 -5.33 16.61
CA LEU A 98 -3.02 -6.55 16.97
C LEU A 98 -3.89 -7.81 16.87
N LYS A 99 -5.17 -7.75 17.28
CA LYS A 99 -6.11 -8.87 17.18
C LYS A 99 -6.39 -9.29 15.74
N THR A 100 -6.39 -8.36 14.81
CA THR A 100 -6.60 -8.62 13.38
C THR A 100 -5.31 -9.02 12.66
N GLY A 101 -4.23 -9.32 13.40
CA GLY A 101 -2.97 -9.83 12.87
C GLY A 101 -2.00 -8.76 12.38
N ALA A 102 -2.31 -7.49 12.56
CA ALA A 102 -1.34 -6.43 12.28
C ALA A 102 -0.19 -6.46 13.28
N LYS A 103 0.99 -6.09 12.84
CA LYS A 103 2.17 -5.89 13.70
C LYS A 103 2.28 -4.41 14.07
N VAL A 104 2.57 -4.15 15.32
CA VAL A 104 2.83 -2.79 15.82
C VAL A 104 4.17 -2.78 16.52
N VAL A 105 5.11 -1.95 16.08
CA VAL A 105 6.52 -2.00 16.46
C VAL A 105 6.99 -0.67 17.02
N ALA A 106 7.60 -0.71 18.19
CA ALA A 106 8.24 0.43 18.86
C ALA A 106 9.75 0.47 18.56
N CYS A 107 10.28 1.66 18.32
CA CYS A 107 11.72 1.89 18.12
C CYS A 107 12.47 1.93 19.46
N GLU A 108 13.35 0.97 19.72
CA GLU A 108 14.14 0.91 20.96
C GLU A 108 15.11 2.09 21.12
N ASN A 109 15.70 2.61 20.03
CA ASN A 109 16.54 3.80 20.10
C ASN A 109 15.74 5.01 20.59
N THR A 110 14.48 5.15 20.15
CA THR A 110 13.59 6.20 20.68
C THR A 110 13.28 5.99 22.14
N MET A 111 12.96 4.75 22.53
CA MET A 111 12.69 4.42 23.93
C MET A 111 13.88 4.78 24.83
N LYS A 112 15.09 4.41 24.44
CA LYS A 112 16.33 4.77 25.16
C LYS A 112 16.49 6.30 25.27
N GLY A 113 16.28 7.02 24.17
CA GLY A 113 16.39 8.48 24.15
C GLY A 113 15.37 9.16 25.05
N GLN A 114 14.18 8.58 25.22
CA GLN A 114 13.11 9.10 26.09
C GLN A 114 13.08 8.43 27.46
N LYS A 115 14.05 7.57 27.78
CA LYS A 115 14.15 6.84 29.07
C LYS A 115 12.92 5.98 29.37
N LEU A 116 12.32 5.37 28.32
CA LEU A 116 11.19 4.46 28.42
C LEU A 116 11.68 3.01 28.57
N GLY A 117 11.10 2.27 29.49
CA GLY A 117 11.25 0.83 29.63
C GLY A 117 10.14 0.08 28.90
N TYR A 118 10.28 -1.24 28.76
CA TYR A 118 9.23 -2.09 28.17
C TYR A 118 7.93 -2.08 28.99
N THR A 119 8.03 -1.85 30.30
CA THR A 119 6.88 -1.73 31.20
C THR A 119 6.05 -0.46 31.00
N ASP A 120 6.63 0.54 30.33
CA ASP A 120 5.94 1.78 30.00
C ASP A 120 5.13 1.69 28.72
N MET A 121 5.28 0.57 27.98
CA MET A 121 4.69 0.37 26.67
C MET A 121 3.43 -0.49 26.73
N LEU A 122 2.61 -0.38 25.68
CA LEU A 122 1.43 -1.25 25.50
C LEU A 122 1.84 -2.72 25.40
N PRO A 123 1.02 -3.66 25.87
CA PRO A 123 1.31 -5.09 25.77
C PRO A 123 1.20 -5.59 24.33
N ASN A 124 1.90 -6.70 24.04
CA ASN A 124 1.85 -7.45 22.79
C ASN A 124 2.34 -6.70 21.55
N ILE A 125 2.99 -5.55 21.70
CA ILE A 125 3.68 -4.88 20.60
C ILE A 125 5.06 -5.51 20.36
N GLY A 126 5.58 -5.32 19.14
CA GLY A 126 6.95 -5.68 18.78
C GLY A 126 7.94 -4.54 19.05
N TYR A 127 9.23 -4.86 18.95
CA TYR A 127 10.32 -3.91 19.12
C TYR A 127 11.34 -4.05 18.02
N ALA A 128 11.88 -2.93 17.54
CA ALA A 128 12.97 -2.90 16.59
C ALA A 128 14.07 -1.98 17.11
N PRO A 129 15.36 -2.35 16.98
CA PRO A 129 16.47 -1.51 17.45
C PRO A 129 16.42 -0.09 16.86
N SER A 130 16.02 0.04 15.59
CA SER A 130 15.84 1.32 14.90
C SER A 130 14.61 1.29 14.01
N GLY A 131 13.62 2.14 14.30
CA GLY A 131 12.38 2.22 13.52
C GLY A 131 12.62 2.60 12.06
N VAL A 132 13.56 3.49 11.76
CA VAL A 132 13.90 3.89 10.39
C VAL A 132 14.51 2.73 9.60
N VAL A 133 15.39 1.93 10.25
CA VAL A 133 15.98 0.74 9.62
C VAL A 133 14.90 -0.33 9.40
N GLU A 134 13.96 -0.48 10.32
CA GLU A 134 12.82 -1.38 10.14
C GLU A 134 11.98 -1.00 8.93
N LEU A 135 11.62 0.28 8.79
CA LEU A 135 10.91 0.79 7.62
C LEU A 135 11.67 0.52 6.31
N MET A 136 12.98 0.76 6.30
CA MET A 136 13.83 0.48 5.13
C MET A 136 13.80 -1.01 4.77
N ARG A 137 13.96 -1.90 5.76
CA ARG A 137 13.94 -3.36 5.55
C ARG A 137 12.60 -3.85 5.04
N LYS A 138 11.49 -3.30 5.57
CA LYS A 138 10.15 -3.64 5.08
C LYS A 138 9.96 -3.24 3.61
N GLN A 139 10.40 -2.06 3.22
CA GLN A 139 10.34 -1.65 1.81
C GLN A 139 11.19 -2.56 0.92
N GLN A 140 12.38 -2.99 1.37
CA GLN A 140 13.20 -3.98 0.66
C GLN A 140 12.53 -5.35 0.54
N GLN A 141 11.64 -5.70 1.46
CA GLN A 141 10.82 -6.92 1.44
C GLN A 141 9.52 -6.77 0.63
N GLY A 142 9.35 -5.65 -0.07
CA GLY A 142 8.21 -5.40 -0.94
C GLY A 142 6.98 -4.80 -0.25
N TYR A 143 7.12 -4.26 0.96
CA TYR A 143 6.04 -3.52 1.61
C TYR A 143 5.83 -2.16 0.95
N ALA A 144 4.57 -1.83 0.63
CA ALA A 144 4.18 -0.48 0.30
C ALA A 144 4.31 0.41 1.55
N TYR A 145 4.98 1.55 1.41
CA TYR A 145 5.18 2.49 2.51
C TYR A 145 4.07 3.54 2.54
N ILE A 146 3.46 3.73 3.69
CA ILE A 146 2.42 4.74 3.92
C ILE A 146 2.77 5.58 5.15
N ARG A 147 2.68 6.89 4.99
CA ARG A 147 2.74 7.86 6.09
C ARG A 147 1.41 8.62 6.14
N PRO A 148 0.57 8.41 7.16
CA PRO A 148 -0.69 9.12 7.35
C PRO A 148 -0.52 10.59 7.70
#